data_db28369e74975e06136f9460e91a7fd7
#
_entry.id   db28369e74975e06136f9460e91a7fd7
#
_cell.length_a   1.000
_cell.length_b   1.000
_cell.length_c   1.000
_cell.angle_alpha   90.00
_cell.angle_beta   90.00
_cell.angle_gamma   90.00
#
_symmetry.space_group_name_H-M   'P 1'
#
loop_
_entity.id
_entity.type
_entity.pdbx_description
1 polymer ?
#
loop_
_entity_poly.entity_id
_entity_poly.type
_entity_poly.pdbx_seq_one_letter_code
_entity_poly.pdbx_strand_id
1 'polypeptide(L)'
;IINRSPNKIKIEKIVLLDKEIILNKELINNKLFKKNLSLRVPEKLKVSEKYWLKDKPSFGTYSIDDLNDLGEPENKSNFISSFHFIIGDKKIVYKSPVQNKINNPIKGDDYKKLIVGNPVYVNPVNKMELFVNSNKKEVEVEVTSGKDDTSGEVSINTNNEIKISPESQKFNFTNKGEKKTFKFEIDLSSDEANDFEINFEAKVDNIIYNRGIETINYDHFPIQNRFPVSTVILRKFKLNLKSKKIAYYMGPGDLVPQSLNLVGYEVEEITKSDLNIDKLKNYDALIFGVRAFNVDKSIIQYKSSIMQFME
;
A
#
# COMPACT_ATOMS: atom_id res chain seq x y z
N ILE A 1 13.49 -11.97 29.66
CA ILE A 1 12.55 -12.42 30.68
C ILE A 1 13.11 -12.02 32.05
N ILE A 2 12.26 -11.55 32.95
CA ILE A 2 12.64 -11.20 34.34
C ILE A 2 11.66 -11.88 35.27
N ASN A 3 12.16 -12.65 36.22
CA ASN A 3 11.36 -13.13 37.33
C ASN A 3 11.23 -12.01 38.39
N ARG A 4 10.02 -11.46 38.56
CA ARG A 4 9.70 -10.41 39.53
C ARG A 4 9.14 -10.96 40.86
N SER A 5 9.06 -12.30 40.97
CA SER A 5 8.54 -12.99 42.13
C SER A 5 9.68 -13.54 43.00
N PRO A 6 9.54 -13.63 44.34
CA PRO A 6 10.46 -14.33 45.18
C PRO A 6 10.46 -15.85 44.98
N ASN A 7 9.44 -16.36 44.27
CA ASN A 7 9.30 -17.79 44.03
C ASN A 7 10.35 -18.29 43.02
N LYS A 8 10.76 -19.56 43.20
CA LYS A 8 11.60 -20.24 42.22
C LYS A 8 10.81 -20.49 40.95
N ILE A 9 11.27 -19.92 39.86
CA ILE A 9 10.69 -20.09 38.50
C ILE A 9 11.77 -20.69 37.61
N LYS A 10 11.47 -21.82 36.99
CA LYS A 10 12.35 -22.45 36.01
C LYS A 10 11.73 -22.29 34.63
N ILE A 11 12.47 -21.79 33.64
CA ILE A 11 12.11 -21.90 32.24
C ILE A 11 12.59 -23.23 31.69
N GLU A 12 11.68 -24.08 31.26
CA GLU A 12 11.98 -25.40 30.72
C GLU A 12 12.43 -25.28 29.27
N LYS A 13 11.59 -24.63 28.43
CA LYS A 13 11.82 -24.45 27.01
C LYS A 13 11.07 -23.24 26.42
N ILE A 14 11.50 -22.84 25.25
CA ILE A 14 10.79 -21.90 24.37
C ILE A 14 10.46 -22.63 23.06
N VAL A 15 9.24 -22.50 22.59
CA VAL A 15 8.84 -22.99 21.27
C VAL A 15 8.48 -21.78 20.42
N LEU A 16 9.12 -21.66 19.25
CA LEU A 16 8.84 -20.62 18.28
C LEU A 16 8.83 -21.24 16.88
N LEU A 17 7.74 -21.04 16.17
CA LEU A 17 7.43 -21.81 14.97
C LEU A 17 7.49 -23.31 15.33
N ASP A 18 8.15 -24.13 14.55
CA ASP A 18 8.31 -25.57 14.82
C ASP A 18 9.59 -25.91 15.58
N LYS A 19 10.32 -24.87 16.05
CA LYS A 19 11.60 -25.06 16.74
C LYS A 19 11.43 -25.00 18.24
N GLU A 20 11.83 -26.10 18.90
CA GLU A 20 11.90 -26.21 20.34
C GLU A 20 13.33 -25.92 20.83
N ILE A 21 13.46 -25.04 21.81
CA ILE A 21 14.71 -24.61 22.40
C ILE A 21 14.69 -24.95 23.88
N ILE A 22 15.38 -26.02 24.25
CA ILE A 22 15.51 -26.49 25.62
C ILE A 22 16.46 -25.57 26.41
N LEU A 23 16.01 -25.07 27.53
CA LEU A 23 16.78 -24.16 28.40
C LEU A 23 17.06 -24.75 29.77
N ASN A 24 16.08 -25.35 30.39
CA ASN A 24 16.13 -25.94 31.72
C ASN A 24 16.81 -25.05 32.78
N LYS A 25 16.51 -23.73 32.74
CA LYS A 25 17.22 -22.72 33.54
C LYS A 25 16.33 -22.10 34.61
N GLU A 26 16.86 -21.96 35.83
CA GLU A 26 16.23 -21.18 36.90
C GLU A 26 16.36 -19.68 36.61
N LEU A 27 15.25 -18.93 36.75
CA LEU A 27 15.19 -17.49 36.58
C LEU A 27 15.40 -16.82 37.94
N ILE A 28 16.56 -16.19 38.11
CA ILE A 28 16.93 -15.48 39.35
C ILE A 28 16.02 -14.27 39.54
N ASN A 29 15.52 -14.05 40.73
CA ASN A 29 14.68 -12.92 41.09
C ASN A 29 15.34 -11.60 40.69
N ASN A 30 14.56 -10.71 40.02
CA ASN A 30 14.96 -9.40 39.55
C ASN A 30 16.16 -9.35 38.58
N LYS A 31 16.63 -10.51 38.08
CA LYS A 31 17.70 -10.57 37.08
C LYS A 31 17.18 -10.81 35.69
N LEU A 32 17.64 -10.00 34.74
CA LEU A 32 17.29 -10.18 33.32
C LEU A 32 17.92 -11.46 32.76
N PHE A 33 17.09 -12.37 32.29
CA PHE A 33 17.53 -13.50 31.46
C PHE A 33 17.34 -13.11 29.98
N LYS A 34 18.45 -13.13 29.24
CA LYS A 34 18.47 -12.84 27.79
C LYS A 34 19.08 -14.04 27.05
N LYS A 35 18.45 -14.42 25.94
CA LYS A 35 18.94 -15.45 25.02
C LYS A 35 18.75 -14.96 23.59
N ASN A 36 19.83 -14.91 22.83
CA ASN A 36 19.76 -14.61 21.39
C ASN A 36 19.51 -15.92 20.64
N LEU A 37 18.61 -15.86 19.68
CA LEU A 37 18.22 -16.98 18.84
C LEU A 37 18.24 -16.54 17.38
N SER A 38 18.76 -17.40 16.52
CA SER A 38 18.65 -17.24 15.07
C SER A 38 17.75 -18.32 14.52
N LEU A 39 16.71 -17.91 13.80
CA LEU A 39 15.72 -18.82 13.22
C LEU A 39 15.58 -18.51 11.74
N ARG A 40 15.51 -19.56 10.93
CA ARG A 40 15.13 -19.41 9.52
C ARG A 40 13.60 -19.35 9.46
N VAL A 41 13.09 -18.32 8.80
CA VAL A 41 11.64 -18.17 8.56
C VAL A 41 11.22 -19.20 7.50
N PRO A 42 10.17 -20.00 7.73
CA PRO A 42 9.66 -20.93 6.74
C PRO A 42 9.15 -20.20 5.48
N GLU A 43 9.39 -20.75 4.31
CA GLU A 43 8.99 -20.17 3.01
C GLU A 43 7.48 -20.12 2.81
N LYS A 44 6.72 -20.97 3.51
CA LYS A 44 5.25 -21.11 3.34
C LYS A 44 4.42 -20.33 4.36
N LEU A 45 4.99 -19.30 4.99
CA LEU A 45 4.18 -18.45 5.89
C LEU A 45 3.20 -17.61 5.09
N LYS A 46 1.96 -17.54 5.60
CA LYS A 46 0.93 -16.67 5.03
C LYS A 46 1.36 -15.20 5.18
N VAL A 47 1.13 -14.42 4.12
CA VAL A 47 1.32 -12.96 4.15
C VAL A 47 0.46 -12.36 5.24
N SER A 48 1.01 -11.38 5.97
CA SER A 48 0.33 -10.71 7.09
C SER A 48 -0.66 -9.66 6.56
N GLU A 49 -1.68 -10.12 5.85
CA GLU A 49 -2.77 -9.30 5.34
C GLU A 49 -3.97 -9.36 6.29
N LYS A 50 -4.73 -8.28 6.41
CA LYS A 50 -5.95 -8.28 7.22
C LYS A 50 -6.97 -9.26 6.63
N TYR A 51 -7.51 -10.16 7.46
CA TYR A 51 -8.42 -11.22 7.00
C TYR A 51 -9.65 -10.68 6.26
N TRP A 52 -10.17 -9.50 6.63
CA TRP A 52 -11.31 -8.85 5.95
C TRP A 52 -10.93 -8.03 4.72
N LEU A 53 -9.64 -7.83 4.41
CA LEU A 53 -9.13 -7.10 3.24
C LEU A 53 -8.44 -8.02 2.22
N LYS A 54 -8.42 -9.33 2.48
CA LYS A 54 -7.81 -10.32 1.60
C LYS A 54 -8.51 -10.38 0.24
N ASP A 55 -9.82 -10.38 0.27
CA ASP A 55 -10.66 -10.38 -0.92
C ASP A 55 -11.27 -9.00 -1.16
N LYS A 56 -11.61 -8.71 -2.43
CA LYS A 56 -12.30 -7.47 -2.78
C LYS A 56 -13.68 -7.45 -2.09
N PRO A 57 -14.01 -6.43 -1.31
CA PRO A 57 -15.32 -6.34 -0.69
C PRO A 57 -16.42 -6.18 -1.75
N SER A 58 -17.56 -6.79 -1.53
CA SER A 58 -18.78 -6.51 -2.28
C SER A 58 -19.46 -5.25 -1.71
N PHE A 59 -20.56 -4.82 -2.34
CA PHE A 59 -21.30 -3.65 -1.84
C PHE A 59 -21.84 -3.92 -0.42
N GLY A 60 -21.25 -3.26 0.58
CA GLY A 60 -21.67 -3.31 1.97
C GLY A 60 -21.23 -4.53 2.79
N THR A 61 -20.46 -5.47 2.20
CA THR A 61 -19.99 -6.67 2.92
C THR A 61 -18.55 -7.03 2.61
N TYR A 62 -17.90 -7.71 3.58
CA TYR A 62 -16.56 -8.29 3.43
C TYR A 62 -16.67 -9.82 3.44
N SER A 63 -15.82 -10.48 2.65
CA SER A 63 -15.65 -11.94 2.72
C SER A 63 -14.70 -12.29 3.84
N ILE A 64 -15.04 -13.28 4.65
CA ILE A 64 -14.22 -13.80 5.74
C ILE A 64 -14.12 -15.31 5.58
N ASP A 65 -12.92 -15.83 5.37
CA ASP A 65 -12.67 -17.25 5.13
C ASP A 65 -12.89 -18.10 6.38
N ASP A 66 -12.45 -17.58 7.54
CA ASP A 66 -12.55 -18.28 8.83
C ASP A 66 -13.41 -17.47 9.81
N LEU A 67 -14.58 -18.01 10.14
CA LEU A 67 -15.51 -17.37 11.09
C LEU A 67 -14.91 -17.20 12.50
N ASN A 68 -13.85 -17.94 12.85
CA ASN A 68 -13.13 -17.75 14.11
C ASN A 68 -12.32 -16.46 14.17
N ASP A 69 -12.08 -15.82 13.03
CA ASP A 69 -11.43 -14.51 12.95
C ASP A 69 -12.44 -13.36 13.07
N LEU A 70 -13.76 -13.66 12.95
CA LEU A 70 -14.81 -12.64 13.02
C LEU A 70 -14.81 -11.91 14.36
N GLY A 71 -14.67 -10.58 14.31
CA GLY A 71 -14.63 -9.74 15.51
C GLY A 71 -13.25 -9.56 16.11
N GLU A 72 -12.24 -10.26 15.63
CA GLU A 72 -10.85 -10.00 16.02
C GLU A 72 -10.35 -8.67 15.40
N PRO A 73 -9.67 -7.81 16.16
CA PRO A 73 -9.19 -6.52 15.66
C PRO A 73 -8.06 -6.66 14.63
N GLU A 74 -7.38 -7.79 14.64
CA GLU A 74 -6.26 -8.11 13.76
C GLU A 74 -6.07 -9.62 13.62
N ASN A 75 -5.40 -10.02 12.54
CA ASN A 75 -4.98 -11.42 12.40
C ASN A 75 -4.09 -11.85 13.56
N LYS A 76 -4.20 -13.11 13.93
CA LYS A 76 -3.24 -13.74 14.84
C LYS A 76 -1.84 -13.66 14.25
N SER A 77 -0.84 -13.35 15.09
CA SER A 77 0.54 -13.28 14.62
C SER A 77 1.03 -14.63 14.10
N ASN A 78 1.70 -14.64 12.95
CA ASN A 78 2.40 -15.82 12.45
C ASN A 78 3.56 -16.25 13.36
N PHE A 79 4.05 -15.34 14.21
CA PHE A 79 5.19 -15.57 15.09
C PHE A 79 4.74 -15.51 16.54
N ILE A 80 4.30 -16.65 17.07
CA ILE A 80 3.94 -16.79 18.49
C ILE A 80 4.99 -17.63 19.18
N SER A 81 5.62 -17.05 20.22
CA SER A 81 6.50 -17.78 21.12
C SER A 81 5.72 -18.38 22.27
N SER A 82 5.91 -19.65 22.55
CA SER A 82 5.37 -20.33 23.72
C SER A 82 6.51 -20.57 24.73
N PHE A 83 6.37 -19.99 25.91
CA PHE A 83 7.31 -20.12 27.02
C PHE A 83 6.76 -21.13 28.00
N HIS A 84 7.52 -22.19 28.25
CA HIS A 84 7.16 -23.24 29.20
C HIS A 84 7.90 -23.02 30.53
N PHE A 85 7.14 -22.75 31.56
CA PHE A 85 7.66 -22.50 32.90
C PHE A 85 7.26 -23.59 33.86
N ILE A 86 8.09 -23.82 34.88
CA ILE A 86 7.80 -24.61 36.08
C ILE A 86 7.83 -23.66 37.28
N ILE A 87 6.72 -23.57 38.01
CA ILE A 87 6.57 -22.73 39.20
C ILE A 87 6.06 -23.65 40.31
N GLY A 88 6.93 -23.98 41.29
CA GLY A 88 6.66 -25.08 42.19
C GLY A 88 6.46 -26.39 41.44
N ASP A 89 5.31 -27.04 41.65
CA ASP A 89 4.95 -28.29 40.96
C ASP A 89 4.09 -28.09 39.71
N LYS A 90 3.82 -26.82 39.33
CA LYS A 90 2.92 -26.51 38.24
C LYS A 90 3.70 -26.16 36.96
N LYS A 91 3.27 -26.75 35.82
CA LYS A 91 3.72 -26.37 34.50
C LYS A 91 2.74 -25.33 33.91
N ILE A 92 3.31 -24.21 33.46
CA ILE A 92 2.57 -23.09 32.90
C ILE A 92 3.13 -22.80 31.51
N VAL A 93 2.23 -22.64 30.51
CA VAL A 93 2.61 -22.22 29.16
C VAL A 93 2.10 -20.81 28.95
N TYR A 94 2.99 -19.88 28.71
CA TYR A 94 2.66 -18.51 28.35
C TYR A 94 2.96 -18.28 26.87
N LYS A 95 1.96 -17.81 26.10
CA LYS A 95 2.12 -17.49 24.69
C LYS A 95 2.21 -15.97 24.50
N SER A 96 3.16 -15.54 23.68
CA SER A 96 3.34 -14.13 23.35
C SER A 96 3.72 -13.97 21.89
N PRO A 97 3.14 -13.01 21.15
CA PRO A 97 3.60 -12.68 19.81
C PRO A 97 5.04 -12.15 19.87
N VAL A 98 5.83 -12.49 18.86
CA VAL A 98 7.15 -11.91 18.67
C VAL A 98 6.98 -10.49 18.16
N GLN A 99 7.63 -9.54 18.82
CA GLN A 99 7.53 -8.12 18.50
C GLN A 99 8.92 -7.48 18.49
N ASN A 100 9.10 -6.47 17.63
CA ASN A 100 10.25 -5.60 17.68
C ASN A 100 9.97 -4.46 18.66
N LYS A 101 10.75 -4.36 19.71
CA LYS A 101 10.67 -3.26 20.67
C LYS A 101 11.58 -2.12 20.23
N ILE A 102 11.00 -0.95 20.01
CA ILE A 102 11.70 0.29 19.67
C ILE A 102 11.54 1.23 20.87
N ASN A 103 12.66 1.67 21.42
CA ASN A 103 12.63 2.69 22.48
C ASN A 103 12.54 4.07 21.84
N ASN A 104 11.46 4.78 22.11
CA ASN A 104 11.28 6.17 21.69
C ASN A 104 11.43 7.07 22.94
N PRO A 105 12.42 7.98 22.99
CA PRO A 105 12.66 8.83 24.16
C PRO A 105 11.48 9.72 24.56
N ILE A 106 10.60 10.04 23.62
CA ILE A 106 9.45 10.94 23.83
C ILE A 106 8.17 10.16 24.08
N LYS A 107 7.89 9.13 23.23
CA LYS A 107 6.62 8.35 23.25
C LYS A 107 6.71 7.09 24.13
N GLY A 108 7.90 6.73 24.63
CA GLY A 108 8.13 5.49 25.36
C GLY A 108 8.41 4.30 24.45
N ASP A 109 8.23 3.08 24.99
CA ASP A 109 8.45 1.85 24.25
C ASP A 109 7.35 1.59 23.21
N ASP A 110 7.72 1.43 21.95
CA ASP A 110 6.85 1.03 20.85
C ASP A 110 7.09 -0.45 20.49
N TYR A 111 6.02 -1.23 20.39
CA TYR A 111 6.08 -2.66 20.09
C TYR A 111 5.47 -2.95 18.72
N LYS A 112 6.31 -3.25 17.72
CA LYS A 112 5.87 -3.55 16.36
C LYS A 112 5.83 -5.05 16.13
N LYS A 113 4.70 -5.56 15.64
CA LYS A 113 4.55 -6.95 15.23
C LYS A 113 5.42 -7.24 14.01
N LEU A 114 5.94 -8.48 13.92
CA LEU A 114 6.60 -8.95 12.71
C LEU A 114 5.56 -9.17 11.61
N ILE A 115 5.86 -8.68 10.42
CA ILE A 115 5.01 -8.78 9.23
C ILE A 115 5.69 -9.69 8.22
N VAL A 116 4.92 -10.64 7.69
CA VAL A 116 5.31 -11.46 6.54
C VAL A 116 4.81 -10.76 5.29
N GLY A 117 5.71 -10.43 4.38
CA GLY A 117 5.41 -9.80 3.11
C GLY A 117 6.00 -10.57 1.93
N ASN A 118 5.75 -10.10 0.73
CA ASN A 118 6.32 -10.66 -0.49
C ASN A 118 7.77 -10.18 -0.72
N PRO A 119 8.60 -10.93 -1.42
CA PRO A 119 9.95 -10.49 -1.79
C PRO A 119 9.94 -9.34 -2.81
N VAL A 120 8.83 -9.12 -3.50
CA VAL A 120 8.61 -8.04 -4.45
C VAL A 120 7.16 -7.60 -4.43
N TYR A 121 6.93 -6.31 -4.61
CA TYR A 121 5.60 -5.71 -4.70
C TYR A 121 5.45 -4.98 -6.03
N VAL A 122 4.24 -5.02 -6.57
CA VAL A 122 3.91 -4.44 -7.88
C VAL A 122 2.73 -3.50 -7.69
N ASN A 123 2.99 -2.20 -7.73
CA ASN A 123 1.99 -1.17 -7.50
C ASN A 123 1.71 -0.42 -8.81
N PRO A 124 0.55 -0.61 -9.47
CA PRO A 124 0.15 0.27 -10.55
C PRO A 124 0.12 1.73 -10.09
N VAL A 125 0.65 2.64 -10.90
CA VAL A 125 0.63 4.08 -10.59
C VAL A 125 -0.83 4.56 -10.57
N ASN A 126 -1.62 4.11 -11.55
CA ASN A 126 -3.06 4.36 -11.61
C ASN A 126 -3.83 3.05 -11.58
N LYS A 127 -4.94 3.02 -10.83
CA LYS A 127 -5.84 1.84 -10.77
C LYS A 127 -6.85 1.80 -11.92
N MET A 128 -6.95 2.88 -12.68
CA MET A 128 -7.75 3.00 -13.89
C MET A 128 -7.00 3.85 -14.91
N GLU A 129 -7.02 3.42 -16.17
CA GLU A 129 -6.47 4.16 -17.28
C GLU A 129 -7.55 4.39 -18.34
N LEU A 130 -7.68 5.64 -18.77
CA LEU A 130 -8.68 6.05 -19.73
C LEU A 130 -8.03 6.27 -21.09
N PHE A 131 -8.55 5.58 -22.11
CA PHE A 131 -8.18 5.71 -23.52
C PHE A 131 -9.21 6.62 -24.21
N VAL A 132 -8.99 7.93 -24.11
CA VAL A 132 -9.88 8.93 -24.67
C VAL A 132 -9.44 9.30 -26.07
N ASN A 133 -10.25 8.98 -27.07
CA ASN A 133 -9.95 9.24 -28.48
C ASN A 133 -8.62 8.62 -28.98
N SER A 134 -8.08 7.64 -28.27
CA SER A 134 -6.83 6.96 -28.60
C SER A 134 -6.95 5.47 -28.36
N ASN A 135 -6.25 4.69 -29.16
CA ASN A 135 -6.08 3.26 -28.95
C ASN A 135 -4.82 2.94 -28.15
N LYS A 136 -3.88 3.88 -28.10
CA LYS A 136 -2.57 3.67 -27.49
C LYS A 136 -2.38 4.57 -26.27
N LYS A 137 -1.80 3.99 -25.23
CA LYS A 137 -1.42 4.71 -24.02
C LYS A 137 -0.27 4.00 -23.29
N GLU A 138 0.63 4.80 -22.73
CA GLU A 138 1.65 4.32 -21.79
C GLU A 138 1.01 4.17 -20.40
N VAL A 139 1.22 3.01 -19.78
CA VAL A 139 0.82 2.71 -18.40
C VAL A 139 2.06 2.43 -17.56
N GLU A 140 2.00 2.80 -16.30
CA GLU A 140 3.15 2.76 -15.41
C GLU A 140 2.88 1.86 -14.20
N VAL A 141 3.93 1.16 -13.79
CA VAL A 141 3.93 0.33 -12.58
C VAL A 141 5.20 0.56 -11.77
N GLU A 142 5.06 0.80 -10.47
CA GLU A 142 6.15 0.83 -9.53
C GLU A 142 6.41 -0.58 -8.98
N VAL A 143 7.63 -1.07 -9.16
CA VAL A 143 8.09 -2.32 -8.53
C VAL A 143 8.95 -1.97 -7.32
N THR A 144 8.62 -2.54 -6.16
CA THR A 144 9.33 -2.31 -4.89
C THR A 144 9.92 -3.61 -4.38
N SER A 145 11.19 -3.60 -4.00
CA SER A 145 11.83 -4.76 -3.37
C SER A 145 11.37 -4.97 -1.93
N GLY A 146 10.94 -6.18 -1.60
CA GLY A 146 10.57 -6.59 -0.24
C GLY A 146 11.72 -7.22 0.56
N LYS A 147 12.83 -7.57 -0.10
CA LYS A 147 14.06 -8.13 0.52
C LYS A 147 15.30 -7.57 -0.19
N ASP A 148 16.48 -7.76 0.41
CA ASP A 148 17.74 -7.46 -0.25
C ASP A 148 18.00 -8.44 -1.41
N ASP A 149 18.83 -8.03 -2.39
CA ASP A 149 19.27 -8.82 -3.53
C ASP A 149 18.12 -9.51 -4.29
N THR A 150 17.17 -8.70 -4.80
CA THR A 150 16.00 -9.18 -5.53
C THR A 150 16.11 -8.88 -7.01
N SER A 151 16.11 -9.90 -7.85
CA SER A 151 16.10 -9.75 -9.31
C SER A 151 14.95 -10.55 -9.93
N GLY A 152 14.46 -10.06 -11.07
CA GLY A 152 13.35 -10.68 -11.77
C GLY A 152 12.93 -9.90 -13.00
N GLU A 153 11.72 -10.14 -13.43
CA GLU A 153 11.08 -9.43 -14.53
C GLU A 153 9.65 -9.03 -14.18
N VAL A 154 9.21 -7.88 -14.67
CA VAL A 154 7.84 -7.39 -14.57
C VAL A 154 7.17 -7.46 -15.93
N SER A 155 5.92 -7.89 -15.96
CA SER A 155 5.10 -8.05 -17.17
C SER A 155 3.64 -7.73 -16.87
N ILE A 156 2.83 -7.71 -17.92
CA ILE A 156 1.37 -7.56 -17.82
C ILE A 156 0.73 -8.88 -18.24
N ASN A 157 -0.18 -9.36 -17.40
CA ASN A 157 -1.03 -10.51 -17.69
C ASN A 157 -2.46 -10.03 -17.97
N THR A 158 -3.06 -10.54 -19.04
CA THR A 158 -4.44 -10.23 -19.44
C THR A 158 -5.05 -11.38 -20.22
N ASN A 159 -6.36 -11.56 -20.07
CA ASN A 159 -7.14 -12.54 -20.83
C ASN A 159 -7.69 -11.96 -22.15
N ASN A 160 -7.38 -10.69 -22.46
CA ASN A 160 -7.89 -9.99 -23.63
C ASN A 160 -6.80 -9.93 -24.73
N GLU A 161 -7.22 -9.82 -25.98
CA GLU A 161 -6.33 -9.60 -27.12
C GLU A 161 -5.84 -8.14 -27.12
N ILE A 162 -4.90 -7.82 -26.25
CA ILE A 162 -4.29 -6.51 -26.08
C ILE A 162 -2.82 -6.61 -26.49
N LYS A 163 -2.37 -5.67 -27.33
CA LYS A 163 -0.94 -5.59 -27.65
C LYS A 163 -0.22 -4.79 -26.58
N ILE A 164 0.84 -5.37 -26.04
CA ILE A 164 1.65 -4.82 -24.95
C ILE A 164 3.09 -4.75 -25.40
N SER A 165 3.74 -3.61 -25.23
CA SER A 165 5.15 -3.43 -25.56
C SER A 165 5.87 -2.59 -24.48
N PRO A 166 7.04 -3.07 -24.00
CA PRO A 166 7.63 -4.40 -24.23
C PRO A 166 6.81 -5.50 -23.51
N GLU A 167 7.00 -6.77 -23.87
CA GLU A 167 6.29 -7.89 -23.22
C GLU A 167 6.69 -8.06 -21.75
N SER A 168 7.97 -7.84 -21.43
CA SER A 168 8.49 -7.83 -20.06
C SER A 168 9.69 -6.90 -19.92
N GLN A 169 10.00 -6.52 -18.68
CA GLN A 169 11.18 -5.71 -18.35
C GLN A 169 11.89 -6.28 -17.12
N LYS A 170 13.21 -6.38 -17.18
CA LYS A 170 14.04 -6.91 -16.09
C LYS A 170 14.32 -5.85 -15.04
N PHE A 171 14.35 -6.29 -13.78
CA PHE A 171 14.78 -5.48 -12.65
C PHE A 171 15.84 -6.20 -11.81
N ASN A 172 16.65 -5.40 -11.16
CA ASN A 172 17.61 -5.85 -10.16
C ASN A 172 17.67 -4.78 -9.06
N PHE A 173 17.45 -5.21 -7.82
CA PHE A 173 17.47 -4.38 -6.61
C PHE A 173 18.52 -4.93 -5.65
N THR A 174 19.33 -4.05 -5.09
CA THR A 174 20.33 -4.41 -4.09
C THR A 174 19.75 -4.37 -2.68
N ASN A 175 18.88 -3.38 -2.40
CA ASN A 175 18.38 -3.16 -1.05
C ASN A 175 16.87 -3.35 -0.95
N LYS A 176 16.43 -3.85 0.19
CA LYS A 176 15.02 -3.85 0.56
C LYS A 176 14.44 -2.43 0.54
N GLY A 177 13.25 -2.27 -0.03
CA GLY A 177 12.57 -0.98 -0.15
C GLY A 177 12.99 -0.16 -1.36
N GLU A 178 13.96 -0.61 -2.14
CA GLU A 178 14.34 0.02 -3.41
C GLU A 178 13.18 -0.06 -4.40
N LYS A 179 12.96 1.03 -5.17
CA LYS A 179 11.82 1.19 -6.07
C LYS A 179 12.28 1.55 -7.47
N LYS A 180 11.54 1.05 -8.47
CA LYS A 180 11.73 1.42 -9.87
C LYS A 180 10.39 1.42 -10.60
N THR A 181 10.16 2.44 -11.42
CA THR A 181 8.98 2.54 -12.28
C THR A 181 9.27 1.98 -13.65
N PHE A 182 8.35 1.17 -14.15
CA PHE A 182 8.39 0.55 -15.48
C PHE A 182 7.19 1.04 -16.29
N LYS A 183 7.40 1.19 -17.61
CA LYS A 183 6.43 1.73 -18.55
C LYS A 183 6.12 0.70 -19.62
N PHE A 184 4.83 0.55 -19.92
CA PHE A 184 4.35 -0.34 -20.96
C PHE A 184 3.40 0.40 -21.87
N GLU A 185 3.63 0.37 -23.19
CA GLU A 185 2.66 0.84 -24.15
C GLU A 185 1.58 -0.25 -24.32
N ILE A 186 0.33 0.15 -24.14
CA ILE A 186 -0.85 -0.68 -24.38
C ILE A 186 -1.54 -0.16 -25.64
N ASP A 187 -1.86 -1.09 -26.59
CA ASP A 187 -2.63 -0.81 -27.79
C ASP A 187 -3.93 -1.62 -27.76
N LEU A 188 -5.05 -0.92 -27.53
CA LEU A 188 -6.41 -1.45 -27.58
C LEU A 188 -6.92 -1.38 -29.02
N SER A 189 -6.56 -2.34 -29.86
CA SER A 189 -6.88 -2.36 -31.28
C SER A 189 -8.38 -2.51 -31.59
N SER A 190 -9.21 -2.87 -30.60
CA SER A 190 -10.67 -2.95 -30.75
C SER A 190 -11.29 -1.57 -30.84
N ASP A 191 -12.19 -1.34 -31.81
CA ASP A 191 -12.95 -0.09 -31.97
C ASP A 191 -14.13 0.06 -30.99
N GLU A 192 -14.44 -0.99 -30.24
CA GLU A 192 -15.56 -0.99 -29.30
C GLU A 192 -15.19 -0.30 -27.99
N ALA A 193 -16.16 0.44 -27.44
CA ALA A 193 -16.08 1.02 -26.11
C ALA A 193 -16.30 -0.09 -25.08
N ASN A 194 -15.22 -0.65 -24.56
CA ASN A 194 -15.25 -1.75 -23.59
C ASN A 194 -14.31 -1.45 -22.42
N ASP A 195 -14.60 -2.07 -21.27
CA ASP A 195 -13.70 -2.16 -20.15
C ASP A 195 -12.83 -3.43 -20.29
N PHE A 196 -11.54 -3.26 -20.10
CA PHE A 196 -10.56 -4.35 -20.07
C PHE A 196 -9.89 -4.38 -18.71
N GLU A 197 -9.47 -5.54 -18.28
CA GLU A 197 -8.71 -5.71 -17.06
C GLU A 197 -7.32 -6.26 -17.38
N ILE A 198 -6.31 -5.63 -16.82
CA ILE A 198 -4.92 -6.10 -16.86
C ILE A 198 -4.38 -6.27 -15.45
N ASN A 199 -3.46 -7.21 -15.29
CA ASN A 199 -2.78 -7.46 -14.03
C ASN A 199 -1.27 -7.32 -14.22
N PHE A 200 -0.63 -6.47 -13.45
CA PHE A 200 0.83 -6.45 -13.41
C PHE A 200 1.36 -7.59 -12.54
N GLU A 201 2.39 -8.25 -13.02
CA GLU A 201 3.02 -9.39 -12.36
C GLU A 201 4.53 -9.23 -12.35
N ALA A 202 5.17 -9.57 -11.23
CA ALA A 202 6.61 -9.72 -11.14
C ALA A 202 6.98 -11.19 -10.94
N LYS A 203 7.91 -11.70 -11.72
CA LYS A 203 8.44 -13.06 -11.60
C LYS A 203 9.81 -13.02 -10.94
N VAL A 204 9.93 -13.66 -9.78
CA VAL A 204 11.18 -13.81 -9.01
C VAL A 204 11.33 -15.28 -8.66
N ASP A 205 12.49 -15.87 -8.93
CA ASP A 205 12.78 -17.29 -8.66
C ASP A 205 11.70 -18.26 -9.20
N ASN A 206 11.16 -17.99 -10.40
CA ASN A 206 10.04 -18.70 -11.04
C ASN A 206 8.68 -18.63 -10.29
N ILE A 207 8.56 -17.78 -9.30
CA ILE A 207 7.29 -17.51 -8.59
C ILE A 207 6.73 -16.18 -9.06
N ILE A 208 5.42 -16.15 -9.33
CA ILE A 208 4.71 -14.95 -9.75
C ILE A 208 4.14 -14.22 -8.53
N TYR A 209 4.38 -12.92 -8.47
CA TYR A 209 3.88 -12.00 -7.47
C TYR A 209 3.08 -10.89 -8.16
N ASN A 210 1.80 -10.78 -7.84
CA ASN A 210 0.87 -9.84 -8.44
C ASN A 210 0.19 -8.93 -7.41
N ARG A 211 0.87 -8.64 -6.30
CA ARG A 211 0.35 -7.80 -5.24
C ARG A 211 1.25 -6.62 -4.99
N GLY A 212 0.63 -5.46 -4.79
CA GLY A 212 1.30 -4.26 -4.33
C GLY A 212 1.47 -4.23 -2.81
N ILE A 213 1.98 -3.11 -2.31
CA ILE A 213 2.01 -2.78 -0.90
C ILE A 213 1.49 -1.35 -0.69
N GLU A 214 0.50 -1.21 0.17
CA GLU A 214 0.00 0.07 0.64
C GLU A 214 0.21 0.14 2.16
N THR A 215 0.98 1.14 2.61
CA THR A 215 1.27 1.33 4.03
C THR A 215 0.45 2.50 4.57
N ILE A 216 -0.39 2.24 5.56
CA ILE A 216 -1.14 3.24 6.30
C ILE A 216 -0.34 3.53 7.59
N ASN A 217 0.18 4.73 7.68
CA ASN A 217 1.04 5.16 8.79
C ASN A 217 0.59 6.52 9.32
N TYR A 218 -0.07 6.52 10.46
CA TYR A 218 -0.48 7.71 11.18
C TYR A 218 0.10 7.69 12.61
N ASP A 219 0.41 8.85 13.17
CA ASP A 219 1.04 8.98 14.49
C ASP A 219 0.23 8.40 15.65
N HIS A 220 -1.09 8.36 15.52
CA HIS A 220 -2.03 7.89 16.54
C HIS A 220 -2.48 6.44 16.34
N PHE A 221 -1.90 5.73 15.34
CA PHE A 221 -2.40 4.45 14.90
C PHE A 221 -1.25 3.51 14.54
N PRO A 222 -1.27 2.23 14.93
CA PRO A 222 -0.25 1.27 14.55
C PRO A 222 -0.17 1.11 13.03
N ILE A 223 1.03 1.05 12.49
CA ILE A 223 1.26 0.87 11.04
C ILE A 223 0.49 -0.35 10.53
N GLN A 224 -0.28 -0.14 9.47
CA GLN A 224 -1.03 -1.18 8.77
C GLN A 224 -0.50 -1.34 7.36
N ASN A 225 -0.40 -2.57 6.89
CA ASN A 225 -0.07 -2.87 5.50
C ASN A 225 -1.22 -3.61 4.83
N ARG A 226 -1.51 -3.21 3.60
CA ARG A 226 -2.42 -3.89 2.68
C ARG A 226 -1.63 -4.37 1.48
N PHE A 227 -2.04 -5.47 0.90
CA PHE A 227 -1.40 -6.06 -0.27
C PHE A 227 -2.43 -6.23 -1.41
N PRO A 228 -2.90 -5.12 -2.00
CA PRO A 228 -3.91 -5.18 -3.06
C PRO A 228 -3.37 -5.91 -4.28
N VAL A 229 -4.26 -6.56 -5.01
CA VAL A 229 -3.94 -7.12 -6.32
C VAL A 229 -3.58 -5.97 -7.27
N SER A 230 -2.59 -6.19 -8.12
CA SER A 230 -2.02 -5.19 -9.04
C SER A 230 -2.86 -5.07 -10.32
N THR A 231 -4.17 -4.93 -10.13
CA THR A 231 -5.15 -4.83 -11.23
C THR A 231 -5.33 -3.39 -11.67
N VAL A 232 -5.41 -3.17 -12.98
CA VAL A 232 -5.77 -1.90 -13.61
C VAL A 232 -6.94 -2.11 -14.55
N ILE A 233 -7.93 -1.22 -14.45
CA ILE A 233 -9.05 -1.16 -15.37
C ILE A 233 -8.69 -0.21 -16.52
N LEU A 234 -8.72 -0.71 -17.73
CA LEU A 234 -8.56 0.09 -18.94
C LEU A 234 -9.95 0.37 -19.51
N ARG A 235 -10.30 1.64 -19.66
CA ARG A 235 -11.59 2.05 -20.22
C ARG A 235 -11.40 2.89 -21.46
N LYS A 236 -11.98 2.44 -22.58
CA LYS A 236 -11.92 3.14 -23.86
C LYS A 236 -13.25 3.81 -24.15
N PHE A 237 -13.21 5.09 -24.52
CA PHE A 237 -14.38 5.84 -24.97
C PHE A 237 -13.99 7.04 -25.83
N LYS A 238 -14.98 7.57 -26.56
CA LYS A 238 -14.83 8.79 -27.35
C LYS A 238 -15.40 9.96 -26.57
N LEU A 239 -14.64 11.05 -26.48
CA LEU A 239 -15.05 12.29 -25.81
C LEU A 239 -14.80 13.47 -26.73
N ASN A 240 -15.82 14.29 -26.94
CA ASN A 240 -15.67 15.55 -27.69
C ASN A 240 -15.30 16.66 -26.70
N LEU A 241 -14.02 16.97 -26.61
CA LEU A 241 -13.50 18.04 -25.75
C LEU A 241 -13.70 19.38 -26.46
N LYS A 242 -14.60 20.21 -25.95
CA LYS A 242 -14.83 21.58 -26.48
C LYS A 242 -13.77 22.56 -25.98
N SER A 243 -13.33 22.42 -24.74
CA SER A 243 -12.27 23.20 -24.07
C SER A 243 -11.11 22.30 -23.76
N LYS A 244 -9.87 22.80 -23.81
CA LYS A 244 -8.68 21.97 -23.58
C LYS A 244 -7.87 22.41 -22.38
N LYS A 245 -7.76 23.72 -22.13
CA LYS A 245 -6.92 24.27 -21.09
C LYS A 245 -7.75 24.85 -19.94
N ILE A 246 -7.57 24.29 -18.75
CA ILE A 246 -8.37 24.62 -17.57
C ILE A 246 -7.46 25.17 -16.48
N ALA A 247 -7.81 26.36 -15.94
CA ALA A 247 -7.26 26.83 -14.69
C ALA A 247 -8.03 26.22 -13.52
N TYR A 248 -7.35 25.60 -12.59
CA TYR A 248 -7.97 25.00 -11.40
C TYR A 248 -7.46 25.64 -10.13
N TYR A 249 -8.34 26.26 -9.37
CA TYR A 249 -8.01 26.81 -8.06
C TYR A 249 -8.37 25.80 -6.97
N MET A 250 -7.34 25.22 -6.33
CA MET A 250 -7.52 24.16 -5.34
C MET A 250 -8.28 24.64 -4.11
N GLY A 251 -9.19 23.83 -3.61
CA GLY A 251 -9.83 23.97 -2.31
C GLY A 251 -9.02 23.26 -1.20
N PRO A 252 -9.68 22.65 -0.21
CA PRO A 252 -8.99 21.89 0.85
C PRO A 252 -8.32 20.59 0.37
N GLY A 253 -8.45 20.25 -0.91
CA GLY A 253 -7.87 19.10 -1.57
C GLY A 253 -8.94 18.18 -2.17
N ASP A 254 -8.75 17.85 -3.45
CA ASP A 254 -9.57 16.89 -4.19
C ASP A 254 -8.77 16.28 -5.35
N LEU A 255 -9.36 15.35 -6.07
CA LEU A 255 -8.73 14.67 -7.22
C LEU A 255 -9.31 15.12 -8.58
N VAL A 256 -10.02 16.25 -8.62
CA VAL A 256 -10.63 16.75 -9.84
C VAL A 256 -9.60 17.12 -10.91
N PRO A 257 -8.48 17.82 -10.60
CA PRO A 257 -7.44 18.10 -11.58
C PRO A 257 -6.89 16.84 -12.25
N GLN A 258 -6.57 15.82 -11.44
CA GLN A 258 -6.06 14.55 -11.95
C GLN A 258 -7.10 13.83 -12.81
N SER A 259 -8.37 13.85 -12.39
CA SER A 259 -9.47 13.23 -13.16
C SER A 259 -9.70 13.91 -14.50
N LEU A 260 -9.60 15.24 -14.54
CA LEU A 260 -9.72 16.01 -15.79
C LEU A 260 -8.52 15.75 -16.72
N ASN A 261 -7.30 15.65 -16.18
CA ASN A 261 -6.12 15.27 -16.96
C ASN A 261 -6.26 13.86 -17.56
N LEU A 262 -6.82 12.90 -16.80
CA LEU A 262 -7.06 11.54 -17.29
C LEU A 262 -8.00 11.49 -18.50
N VAL A 263 -8.96 12.40 -18.58
CA VAL A 263 -9.90 12.46 -19.74
C VAL A 263 -9.40 13.36 -20.88
N GLY A 264 -8.20 13.95 -20.75
CA GLY A 264 -7.52 14.64 -21.83
C GLY A 264 -7.58 16.17 -21.78
N TYR A 265 -8.03 16.76 -20.67
CA TYR A 265 -7.87 18.20 -20.44
C TYR A 265 -6.44 18.52 -19.98
N GLU A 266 -5.93 19.69 -20.36
CA GLU A 266 -4.73 20.28 -19.78
C GLU A 266 -5.13 21.13 -18.58
N VAL A 267 -4.85 20.65 -17.37
CA VAL A 267 -5.23 21.34 -16.13
C VAL A 267 -4.01 21.93 -15.46
N GLU A 268 -4.03 23.24 -15.26
CA GLU A 268 -3.02 23.97 -14.50
C GLU A 268 -3.60 24.38 -13.14
N GLU A 269 -2.98 23.88 -12.05
CA GLU A 269 -3.33 24.35 -10.70
C GLU A 269 -2.77 25.75 -10.50
N ILE A 270 -3.69 26.71 -10.28
CA ILE A 270 -3.34 28.12 -10.11
C ILE A 270 -3.46 28.56 -8.65
N THR A 271 -2.74 29.64 -8.34
CA THR A 271 -2.80 30.32 -7.04
C THR A 271 -3.60 31.61 -7.13
N LYS A 272 -3.84 32.27 -6.00
CA LYS A 272 -4.57 33.55 -6.01
C LYS A 272 -3.85 34.67 -6.78
N SER A 273 -2.53 34.66 -6.87
CA SER A 273 -1.79 35.62 -7.70
C SER A 273 -2.09 35.51 -9.20
N ASP A 274 -2.57 34.34 -9.63
CA ASP A 274 -2.93 34.06 -11.02
C ASP A 274 -4.39 34.46 -11.35
N LEU A 275 -5.20 34.85 -10.34
CA LEU A 275 -6.57 35.31 -10.51
C LEU A 275 -6.65 36.74 -11.06
N ASN A 276 -5.88 37.02 -12.10
CA ASN A 276 -5.89 38.28 -12.84
C ASN A 276 -6.25 37.99 -14.30
N ILE A 277 -6.84 38.99 -14.98
CA ILE A 277 -7.37 38.80 -16.33
C ILE A 277 -6.28 38.44 -17.35
N ASP A 278 -5.07 38.98 -17.19
CA ASP A 278 -3.96 38.70 -18.11
C ASP A 278 -3.49 37.24 -18.07
N LYS A 279 -3.57 36.60 -16.91
CA LYS A 279 -3.29 35.17 -16.79
C LYS A 279 -4.51 34.33 -17.18
N LEU A 280 -5.72 34.71 -16.70
CA LEU A 280 -6.94 33.93 -16.91
C LEU A 280 -7.32 33.81 -18.39
N LYS A 281 -7.09 34.84 -19.22
CA LYS A 281 -7.38 34.78 -20.66
C LYS A 281 -6.63 33.68 -21.44
N ASN A 282 -5.64 33.04 -20.82
CA ASN A 282 -4.92 31.92 -21.43
C ASN A 282 -5.60 30.56 -21.21
N TYR A 283 -6.73 30.53 -20.52
CA TYR A 283 -7.49 29.32 -20.23
C TYR A 283 -8.87 29.38 -20.86
N ASP A 284 -9.40 28.22 -21.19
CA ASP A 284 -10.76 28.08 -21.72
C ASP A 284 -11.82 28.04 -20.62
N ALA A 285 -11.41 27.64 -19.40
CA ALA A 285 -12.29 27.57 -18.24
C ALA A 285 -11.52 27.78 -16.94
N LEU A 286 -12.22 28.30 -15.93
CA LEU A 286 -11.74 28.43 -14.55
C LEU A 286 -12.64 27.59 -13.63
N ILE A 287 -12.04 26.67 -12.92
CA ILE A 287 -12.74 25.81 -11.95
C ILE A 287 -12.21 26.11 -10.56
N PHE A 288 -13.12 26.31 -9.62
CA PHE A 288 -12.82 26.38 -8.20
C PHE A 288 -13.11 25.02 -7.55
N GLY A 289 -12.13 24.47 -6.87
CA GLY A 289 -12.27 23.22 -6.14
C GLY A 289 -13.30 23.29 -5.02
N VAL A 290 -13.70 22.14 -4.53
CA VAL A 290 -14.71 22.02 -3.46
C VAL A 290 -14.33 22.93 -2.29
N ARG A 291 -15.27 23.78 -1.84
CA ARG A 291 -15.09 24.72 -0.72
C ARG A 291 -13.92 25.71 -0.85
N ALA A 292 -13.38 25.99 -2.04
CA ALA A 292 -12.29 26.94 -2.22
C ALA A 292 -12.61 28.31 -1.58
N PHE A 293 -13.81 28.87 -1.78
CA PHE A 293 -14.26 30.12 -1.19
C PHE A 293 -14.47 30.07 0.33
N ASN A 294 -14.67 28.88 0.92
CA ASN A 294 -14.80 28.71 2.37
C ASN A 294 -13.42 28.71 3.03
N VAL A 295 -12.43 28.10 2.39
CA VAL A 295 -11.06 27.97 2.91
C VAL A 295 -10.29 29.27 2.69
N ASP A 296 -10.37 29.86 1.51
CA ASP A 296 -9.73 31.13 1.19
C ASP A 296 -10.75 32.24 0.87
N LYS A 297 -11.17 32.95 1.90
CA LYS A 297 -12.10 34.08 1.76
C LYS A 297 -11.51 35.24 0.96
N SER A 298 -10.19 35.30 0.79
CA SER A 298 -9.53 36.36 0.03
C SER A 298 -9.76 36.28 -1.48
N ILE A 299 -10.24 35.15 -2.01
CA ILE A 299 -10.64 34.99 -3.42
C ILE A 299 -11.64 36.07 -3.83
N ILE A 300 -12.49 36.51 -2.92
CA ILE A 300 -13.53 37.52 -3.21
C ILE A 300 -12.93 38.85 -3.69
N GLN A 301 -11.68 39.16 -3.33
CA GLN A 301 -10.96 40.37 -3.77
C GLN A 301 -10.67 40.36 -5.27
N TYR A 302 -10.66 39.19 -5.90
CA TYR A 302 -10.42 38.97 -7.33
C TYR A 302 -11.71 38.85 -8.13
N LYS A 303 -12.87 39.12 -7.51
CA LYS A 303 -14.19 39.01 -8.14
C LYS A 303 -14.25 39.75 -9.49
N SER A 304 -13.69 40.94 -9.59
CA SER A 304 -13.71 41.74 -10.84
C SER A 304 -13.02 41.01 -11.98
N SER A 305 -11.81 40.48 -11.75
CA SER A 305 -11.06 39.73 -12.79
C SER A 305 -11.77 38.42 -13.17
N ILE A 306 -12.38 37.74 -12.19
CA ILE A 306 -13.12 36.51 -12.41
C ILE A 306 -14.36 36.78 -13.28
N MET A 307 -15.12 37.85 -12.96
CA MET A 307 -16.30 38.22 -13.74
C MET A 307 -15.95 38.66 -15.16
N GLN A 308 -14.87 39.42 -15.31
CA GLN A 308 -14.35 39.83 -16.62
C GLN A 308 -13.91 38.63 -17.49
N PHE A 309 -13.40 37.57 -16.87
CA PHE A 309 -13.04 36.32 -17.58
C PHE A 309 -14.30 35.58 -18.10
N MET A 310 -15.45 35.75 -17.43
CA MET A 310 -16.72 35.09 -17.82
C MET A 310 -17.47 35.81 -18.97
N GLU A 311 -17.14 37.08 -19.25
CA GLU A 311 -17.69 37.87 -20.36
C GLU A 311 -16.97 37.58 -21.68
#